data_daa55d649f44274ada3e13c4b5f6ff16
#
_entry.id   daa55d649f44274ada3e13c4b5f6ff16
#
_cell.length_a   1.000
_cell.length_b   1.000
_cell.length_c   1.000
_cell.angle_alpha   90.00
_cell.angle_beta   90.00
_cell.angle_gamma   90.00
#
_symmetry.space_group_name_H-M   'P 1'
#
loop_
_entity.id
_entity.type
_entity.pdbx_description
1 polymer ?
#
loop_
_entity_poly.entity_id
_entity_poly.type
_entity_poly.pdbx_seq_one_letter_code
_entity_poly.pdbx_strand_id
1 'polypeptide(L)'
;MRYLSESNGYITLGLLFAVLILGATPFTYVINMLMQVAGEFLFRLPQNLLWTDAGNFEPREWSGSWFIFYILWNISYVPFTGGFIARISRGRTMREFVCGTVLVPLFMTLLWFSVWGSNSCYEQLKGFLPLWETVQGSPEQALYILLGSCWIGCVL
;
A
#
# COMPACT_ATOMS: atom_id res chain seq x y z
N MET A 1 23.52 9.61 -3.87
CA MET A 1 22.03 9.67 -3.88
C MET A 1 21.43 8.76 -4.96
N ARG A 2 21.85 8.86 -6.23
CA ARG A 2 21.28 8.07 -7.34
C ARG A 2 21.35 6.56 -7.11
N TYR A 3 22.52 6.01 -6.79
CA TYR A 3 22.70 4.58 -6.54
C TYR A 3 21.86 4.05 -5.38
N LEU A 4 21.69 4.84 -4.33
CA LEU A 4 20.88 4.45 -3.17
C LEU A 4 19.39 4.35 -3.54
N SER A 5 18.90 5.30 -4.34
CA SER A 5 17.51 5.30 -4.84
C SER A 5 17.26 4.14 -5.80
N GLU A 6 18.17 3.88 -6.71
CA GLU A 6 18.10 2.74 -7.64
C GLU A 6 18.11 1.40 -6.88
N SER A 7 19.01 1.24 -5.91
CA SER A 7 19.08 0.04 -5.06
C SER A 7 17.80 -0.19 -4.28
N ASN A 8 17.21 0.87 -3.70
CA ASN A 8 15.94 0.76 -2.98
C ASN A 8 14.81 0.30 -3.91
N GLY A 9 14.75 0.82 -5.13
CA GLY A 9 13.78 0.38 -6.13
C GLY A 9 13.92 -1.11 -6.47
N TYR A 10 15.14 -1.59 -6.69
CA TYR A 10 15.40 -3.02 -6.97
C TYR A 10 15.07 -3.91 -5.78
N ILE A 11 15.37 -3.49 -4.55
CA ILE A 11 15.04 -4.23 -3.34
C ILE A 11 13.51 -4.33 -3.18
N THR A 12 12.79 -3.22 -3.39
CA THR A 12 11.34 -3.19 -3.29
C THR A 12 10.68 -4.11 -4.32
N LEU A 13 11.11 -4.05 -5.57
CA LEU A 13 10.63 -4.96 -6.61
C LEU A 13 11.03 -6.41 -6.32
N GLY A 14 12.25 -6.64 -5.88
CA GLY A 14 12.72 -7.97 -5.48
C GLY A 14 11.88 -8.58 -4.35
N LEU A 15 11.53 -7.79 -3.33
CA LEU A 15 10.64 -8.21 -2.26
C LEU A 15 9.23 -8.55 -2.78
N LEU A 16 8.69 -7.73 -3.66
CA LEU A 16 7.37 -7.96 -4.24
C LEU A 16 7.35 -9.28 -5.02
N PHE A 17 8.35 -9.53 -5.86
CA PHE A 17 8.48 -10.79 -6.60
C PHE A 17 8.75 -11.98 -5.68
N ALA A 18 9.55 -11.80 -4.64
CA ALA A 18 9.82 -12.85 -3.66
C ALA A 18 8.52 -13.29 -2.95
N VAL A 19 7.71 -12.34 -2.48
CA VAL A 19 6.42 -12.64 -1.85
C VAL A 19 5.44 -13.29 -2.83
N LEU A 20 5.48 -12.89 -4.10
CA LEU A 20 4.60 -13.44 -5.12
C LEU A 20 4.97 -14.89 -5.51
N ILE A 21 6.27 -15.23 -5.47
CA ILE A 21 6.78 -16.56 -5.84
C ILE A 21 6.83 -17.51 -4.63
N LEU A 22 7.30 -17.01 -3.48
CA LEU A 22 7.48 -17.80 -2.26
C LEU A 22 6.22 -17.83 -1.38
N GLY A 23 5.28 -16.91 -1.61
CA GLY A 23 4.02 -16.90 -0.87
C GLY A 23 3.19 -18.15 -1.13
N ALA A 24 2.55 -18.66 -0.08
CA ALA A 24 1.66 -19.82 -0.17
C ALA A 24 0.38 -19.55 -1.01
N THR A 25 0.20 -18.33 -1.48
CA THR A 25 -1.00 -17.84 -2.18
C THR A 25 -0.96 -18.20 -3.67
N PRO A 26 -1.99 -18.84 -4.21
CA PRO A 26 -2.09 -19.08 -5.65
C PRO A 26 -2.07 -17.76 -6.43
N PHE A 27 -1.32 -17.69 -7.51
CA PHE A 27 -1.24 -16.49 -8.36
C PHE A 27 -2.63 -16.01 -8.84
N THR A 28 -3.53 -16.94 -9.12
CA THR A 28 -4.93 -16.62 -9.49
C THR A 28 -5.67 -15.84 -8.40
N TYR A 29 -5.42 -16.18 -7.12
CA TYR A 29 -6.01 -15.46 -5.99
C TYR A 29 -5.49 -14.02 -5.91
N VAL A 30 -4.19 -13.81 -6.13
CA VAL A 30 -3.57 -12.47 -6.14
C VAL A 30 -4.17 -11.59 -7.25
N ILE A 31 -4.35 -12.13 -8.46
CA ILE A 31 -4.97 -11.40 -9.57
C ILE A 31 -6.43 -11.06 -9.28
N ASN A 32 -7.20 -12.01 -8.76
CA ASN A 32 -8.59 -11.77 -8.39
C ASN A 32 -8.69 -10.68 -7.30
N MET A 33 -7.80 -10.75 -6.30
CA MET A 33 -7.74 -9.75 -5.24
C MET A 33 -7.35 -8.36 -5.78
N LEU A 34 -6.40 -8.29 -6.71
CA LEU A 34 -6.02 -7.04 -7.38
C LEU A 34 -7.21 -6.39 -8.07
N MET A 35 -7.97 -7.17 -8.84
CA MET A 35 -9.14 -6.67 -9.57
C MET A 35 -10.25 -6.24 -8.60
N GLN A 36 -10.48 -7.00 -7.54
CA GLN A 36 -11.46 -6.68 -6.52
C GLN A 36 -11.09 -5.41 -5.75
N VAL A 37 -9.83 -5.28 -5.30
CA VAL A 37 -9.35 -4.10 -4.59
C VAL A 37 -9.41 -2.85 -5.47
N ALA A 38 -9.02 -2.96 -6.75
CA ALA A 38 -9.10 -1.85 -7.68
C ALA A 38 -10.56 -1.42 -7.93
N GLY A 39 -11.46 -2.37 -8.10
CA GLY A 39 -12.89 -2.11 -8.27
C GLY A 39 -13.51 -1.46 -7.05
N GLU A 40 -13.25 -2.02 -5.87
CA GLU A 40 -13.75 -1.49 -4.59
C GLU A 40 -13.21 -0.10 -4.29
N PHE A 41 -11.93 0.14 -4.58
CA PHE A 41 -11.31 1.45 -4.45
C PHE A 41 -12.03 2.50 -5.31
N LEU A 42 -12.25 2.23 -6.58
CA LEU A 42 -12.93 3.15 -7.49
C LEU A 42 -14.39 3.37 -7.09
N PHE A 43 -15.09 2.32 -6.67
CA PHE A 43 -16.50 2.41 -6.29
C PHE A 43 -16.70 3.20 -4.99
N ARG A 44 -15.84 2.99 -3.99
CA ARG A 44 -15.93 3.68 -2.70
C ARG A 44 -15.23 5.03 -2.65
N LEU A 45 -14.47 5.37 -3.69
CA LEU A 45 -13.72 6.62 -3.74
C LEU A 45 -14.60 7.87 -3.49
N PRO A 46 -15.78 8.04 -4.13
CA PRO A 46 -16.65 9.17 -3.84
C PRO A 46 -17.16 9.18 -2.39
N GLN A 47 -17.50 8.02 -1.87
CA GLN A 47 -17.99 7.85 -0.51
C GLN A 47 -16.92 8.22 0.52
N ASN A 48 -15.69 7.76 0.31
CA ASN A 48 -14.57 8.07 1.21
C ASN A 48 -14.14 9.54 1.13
N LEU A 49 -14.20 10.16 -0.05
CA LEU A 49 -13.89 11.58 -0.21
C LEU A 49 -14.93 12.50 0.43
N LEU A 50 -16.19 12.09 0.47
CA LEU A 50 -17.29 12.85 1.03
C LEU A 50 -17.59 12.47 2.49
N TRP A 51 -16.79 11.59 3.07
CA TRP A 51 -16.96 11.18 4.46
C TRP A 51 -16.63 12.33 5.40
N THR A 52 -17.62 12.76 6.19
CA THR A 52 -17.47 13.87 7.14
C THR A 52 -17.73 13.49 8.59
N ASP A 53 -18.03 12.19 8.85
CA ASP A 53 -18.40 11.66 10.18
C ASP A 53 -19.45 12.53 10.92
N ALA A 54 -20.44 13.02 10.16
CA ALA A 54 -21.49 13.88 10.69
C ALA A 54 -22.34 13.20 11.78
N GLY A 55 -22.36 11.87 11.83
CA GLY A 55 -23.07 11.07 12.83
C GLY A 55 -22.28 10.78 14.10
N ASN A 56 -21.00 11.16 14.18
CA ASN A 56 -20.09 10.81 15.29
C ASN A 56 -20.10 9.32 15.65
N PHE A 57 -20.16 8.43 14.65
CA PHE A 57 -20.18 6.98 14.82
C PHE A 57 -18.83 6.40 15.20
N GLU A 58 -17.74 7.09 14.80
CA GLU A 58 -16.38 6.71 15.15
C GLU A 58 -15.86 7.55 16.32
N PRO A 59 -14.92 7.03 17.11
CA PRO A 59 -14.25 7.83 18.12
C PRO A 59 -13.66 9.09 17.48
N ARG A 60 -14.13 10.25 17.90
CA ARG A 60 -13.71 11.56 17.36
C ARG A 60 -12.20 11.75 17.30
N GLU A 61 -11.50 11.10 18.22
CA GLU A 61 -10.05 11.12 18.34
C GLU A 61 -9.37 10.42 17.16
N TRP A 62 -9.96 9.34 16.63
CA TRP A 62 -9.35 8.60 15.54
C TRP A 62 -9.44 9.36 14.21
N SER A 63 -10.63 9.71 13.76
CA SER A 63 -10.85 10.43 12.49
C SER A 63 -10.16 11.79 12.47
N GLY A 64 -10.30 12.57 13.55
CA GLY A 64 -9.69 13.89 13.66
C GLY A 64 -8.16 13.82 13.67
N SER A 65 -7.57 12.92 14.45
CA SER A 65 -6.11 12.78 14.55
C SER A 65 -5.48 12.36 13.22
N TRP A 66 -6.06 11.38 12.54
CA TRP A 66 -5.56 10.91 11.25
C TRP A 66 -5.71 11.94 10.15
N PHE A 67 -6.85 12.65 10.11
CA PHE A 67 -7.08 13.69 9.13
C PHE A 67 -6.09 14.85 9.28
N ILE A 68 -5.90 15.34 10.51
CA ILE A 68 -4.92 16.39 10.83
C ILE A 68 -3.51 15.93 10.51
N PHE A 69 -3.14 14.70 10.90
CA PHE A 69 -1.83 14.13 10.62
C PHE A 69 -1.53 14.12 9.12
N TYR A 70 -2.43 13.61 8.28
CA TYR A 70 -2.20 13.55 6.84
C TYR A 70 -2.17 14.93 6.18
N ILE A 71 -2.99 15.88 6.62
CA ILE A 71 -2.95 17.25 6.11
C ILE A 71 -1.62 17.93 6.45
N LEU A 72 -1.19 17.87 7.71
CA LEU A 72 0.08 18.46 8.13
C LEU A 72 1.28 17.81 7.45
N TRP A 73 1.25 16.52 7.32
CA TRP A 73 2.27 15.77 6.55
C TRP A 73 2.36 16.28 5.11
N ASN A 74 1.23 16.35 4.40
CA ASN A 74 1.21 16.81 3.02
C ASN A 74 1.70 18.26 2.91
N ILE A 75 1.25 19.17 3.76
CA ILE A 75 1.70 20.57 3.77
C ILE A 75 3.22 20.67 3.97
N SER A 76 3.77 19.87 4.87
CA SER A 76 5.22 19.84 5.13
C SER A 76 6.02 19.28 3.96
N TYR A 77 5.46 18.34 3.23
CA TYR A 77 6.15 17.62 2.15
C TYR A 77 6.05 18.33 0.79
N VAL A 78 4.95 19.04 0.54
CA VAL A 78 4.64 19.71 -0.74
C VAL A 78 5.73 20.68 -1.20
N PRO A 79 6.32 21.58 -0.37
CA PRO A 79 7.35 22.50 -0.84
C PRO A 79 8.60 21.80 -1.34
N PHE A 80 9.02 20.75 -0.64
CA PHE A 80 10.19 19.96 -0.99
C PHE A 80 9.96 19.14 -2.26
N THR A 81 8.89 18.36 -2.27
CA THR A 81 8.51 17.49 -3.39
C THR A 81 8.13 18.29 -4.62
N GLY A 82 7.41 19.39 -4.45
CA GLY A 82 7.00 20.28 -5.55
C GLY A 82 8.20 20.89 -6.27
N GLY A 83 9.21 21.36 -5.55
CA GLY A 83 10.45 21.86 -6.15
C GLY A 83 11.23 20.80 -6.92
N PHE A 84 11.29 19.58 -6.42
CA PHE A 84 11.90 18.44 -7.08
C PHE A 84 11.16 18.04 -8.35
N ILE A 85 9.86 17.90 -8.26
CA ILE A 85 8.98 17.52 -9.36
C ILE A 85 9.01 18.59 -10.46
N ALA A 86 8.99 19.88 -10.11
CA ALA A 86 9.08 20.98 -11.06
C ALA A 86 10.38 20.98 -11.87
N ARG A 87 11.49 20.50 -11.29
CA ARG A 87 12.76 20.36 -12.01
C ARG A 87 12.76 19.22 -13.01
N ILE A 88 12.10 18.10 -12.66
CA ILE A 88 12.02 16.91 -13.54
C ILE A 88 11.02 17.11 -14.68
N SER A 89 9.99 17.92 -14.46
CA SER A 89 8.93 18.13 -15.44
C SER A 89 9.27 19.12 -16.56
N ARG A 90 10.47 19.68 -16.58
CA ARG A 90 10.89 20.61 -17.64
C ARG A 90 10.80 19.97 -19.01
N GLY A 91 10.05 20.61 -19.91
CA GLY A 91 9.87 20.16 -21.30
C GLY A 91 8.74 19.12 -21.50
N ARG A 92 8.00 18.76 -20.46
CA ARG A 92 6.81 17.90 -20.56
C ARG A 92 5.53 18.71 -20.60
N THR A 93 4.51 18.16 -21.24
CA THR A 93 3.18 18.77 -21.22
C THR A 93 2.52 18.59 -19.85
N MET A 94 1.68 19.54 -19.43
CA MET A 94 0.95 19.42 -18.14
C MET A 94 0.15 18.14 -18.03
N ARG A 95 -0.40 17.66 -19.14
CA ARG A 95 -1.18 16.42 -19.19
C ARG A 95 -0.32 15.18 -18.88
N GLU A 96 0.82 15.06 -19.54
CA GLU A 96 1.77 13.95 -19.30
C GLU A 96 2.30 13.97 -17.86
N PHE A 97 2.55 15.18 -17.36
CA PHE A 97 3.00 15.37 -16.00
C PHE A 97 1.97 14.88 -14.98
N VAL A 98 0.73 15.34 -15.06
CA VAL A 98 -0.34 14.96 -14.12
C VAL A 98 -0.62 13.46 -14.22
N CYS A 99 -0.75 12.92 -15.42
CA CYS A 99 -0.97 11.48 -15.60
C CYS A 99 0.19 10.65 -15.02
N GLY A 100 1.43 11.04 -15.26
CA GLY A 100 2.60 10.31 -14.74
C GLY A 100 2.71 10.36 -13.21
N THR A 101 2.48 11.51 -12.60
CA THR A 101 2.60 11.67 -11.15
C THR A 101 1.45 11.06 -10.36
N VAL A 102 0.28 10.90 -10.95
CA VAL A 102 -0.89 10.33 -10.28
C VAL A 102 -1.05 8.83 -10.58
N LEU A 103 -1.05 8.45 -11.87
CA LEU A 103 -1.38 7.08 -12.25
C LEU A 103 -0.28 6.07 -11.93
N VAL A 104 0.99 6.45 -12.10
CA VAL A 104 2.11 5.52 -11.84
C VAL A 104 2.20 5.15 -10.36
N PRO A 105 2.22 6.09 -9.40
CA PRO A 105 2.20 5.73 -7.98
C PRO A 105 0.93 4.99 -7.57
N LEU A 106 -0.24 5.38 -8.11
CA LEU A 106 -1.50 4.71 -7.83
C LEU A 106 -1.44 3.22 -8.22
N PHE A 107 -0.98 2.94 -9.44
CA PHE A 107 -0.87 1.56 -9.91
C PHE A 107 0.13 0.74 -9.09
N MET A 108 1.30 1.31 -8.78
CA MET A 108 2.29 0.66 -7.92
C MET A 108 1.76 0.39 -6.50
N THR A 109 1.02 1.32 -5.95
CA THR A 109 0.40 1.17 -4.62
C THR A 109 -0.67 0.07 -4.63
N LEU A 110 -1.53 0.02 -5.64
CA LEU A 110 -2.52 -1.03 -5.79
C LEU A 110 -1.87 -2.41 -5.93
N LEU A 111 -0.83 -2.53 -6.75
CA LEU A 111 -0.05 -3.77 -6.87
C LEU A 111 0.57 -4.19 -5.52
N TRP A 112 1.23 -3.26 -4.85
CA TRP A 112 1.88 -3.52 -3.57
C TRP A 112 0.88 -4.04 -2.54
N PHE A 113 -0.20 -3.31 -2.30
CA PHE A 113 -1.20 -3.71 -1.32
C PHE A 113 -1.96 -4.97 -1.72
N SER A 114 -2.18 -5.22 -3.00
CA SER A 114 -2.83 -6.45 -3.45
C SER A 114 -1.97 -7.67 -3.21
N VAL A 115 -0.67 -7.61 -3.45
CA VAL A 115 0.24 -8.75 -3.22
C VAL A 115 0.36 -9.04 -1.73
N TRP A 116 0.66 -8.03 -0.91
CA TRP A 116 0.81 -8.22 0.54
C TRP A 116 -0.51 -8.55 1.21
N GLY A 117 -1.59 -7.86 0.84
CA GLY A 117 -2.93 -8.09 1.39
C GLY A 117 -3.48 -9.47 1.04
N SER A 118 -3.28 -9.94 -0.20
CA SER A 118 -3.73 -11.28 -0.60
C SER A 118 -3.01 -12.38 0.17
N ASN A 119 -1.70 -12.24 0.40
CA ASN A 119 -0.95 -13.20 1.21
C ASN A 119 -1.45 -13.20 2.66
N SER A 120 -1.59 -12.04 3.27
CA SER A 120 -2.09 -11.93 4.65
C SER A 120 -3.49 -12.52 4.82
N CYS A 121 -4.41 -12.21 3.90
CA CYS A 121 -5.78 -12.72 3.93
C CYS A 121 -5.80 -14.24 3.71
N TYR A 122 -5.02 -14.76 2.78
CA TYR A 122 -4.97 -16.18 2.48
C TYR A 122 -4.43 -16.99 3.66
N GLU A 123 -3.34 -16.56 4.27
CA GLU A 123 -2.74 -17.18 5.46
C GLU A 123 -3.73 -17.20 6.64
N GLN A 124 -4.42 -16.08 6.88
CA GLN A 124 -5.44 -15.97 7.91
C GLN A 124 -6.63 -16.91 7.65
N LEU A 125 -7.14 -16.97 6.41
CA LEU A 125 -8.28 -17.80 6.04
C LEU A 125 -7.95 -19.30 6.11
N LYS A 126 -6.73 -19.69 5.82
CA LYS A 126 -6.28 -21.09 5.93
C LYS A 126 -5.92 -21.50 7.35
N GLY A 127 -5.88 -20.55 8.29
CA GLY A 127 -5.56 -20.81 9.68
C GLY A 127 -4.10 -21.14 9.95
N PHE A 128 -3.21 -20.83 9.00
CA PHE A 128 -1.76 -21.07 9.17
C PHE A 128 -1.15 -20.14 10.20
N LEU A 129 -1.68 -18.89 10.31
CA LEU A 129 -1.15 -17.87 11.20
C LEU A 129 -2.29 -17.07 11.86
N PRO A 130 -2.27 -16.88 13.19
CA PRO A 130 -3.18 -15.99 13.90
C PRO A 130 -2.74 -14.52 13.74
N LEU A 131 -2.69 -14.01 12.51
CA LEU A 131 -2.24 -12.65 12.21
C LEU A 131 -3.07 -11.59 12.92
N TRP A 132 -4.38 -11.83 13.06
CA TRP A 132 -5.29 -10.90 13.73
C TRP A 132 -4.92 -10.64 15.19
N GLU A 133 -4.64 -11.70 15.95
CA GLU A 133 -4.24 -11.59 17.36
C GLU A 133 -2.89 -10.88 17.51
N THR A 134 -1.96 -11.18 16.61
CA THR A 134 -0.63 -10.56 16.62
C THR A 134 -0.68 -9.08 16.28
N VAL A 135 -1.51 -8.68 15.30
CA VAL A 135 -1.67 -7.27 14.91
C VAL A 135 -2.29 -6.44 16.02
N GLN A 136 -3.21 -7.02 16.80
CA GLN A 136 -3.77 -6.32 17.97
C GLN A 136 -2.75 -6.09 19.07
N GLY A 137 -1.81 -7.01 19.25
CA GLY A 137 -0.78 -6.89 20.28
C GLY A 137 0.40 -6.00 19.86
N SER A 138 0.91 -6.20 18.65
CA SER A 138 2.10 -5.49 18.13
C SER A 138 2.08 -5.46 16.60
N PRO A 139 1.51 -4.40 16.00
CA PRO A 139 1.37 -4.29 14.54
C PRO A 139 2.71 -4.35 13.79
N GLU A 140 3.80 -3.94 14.43
CA GLU A 140 5.14 -3.94 13.85
C GLU A 140 5.68 -5.35 13.57
N GLN A 141 5.24 -6.35 14.34
CA GLN A 141 5.67 -7.74 14.17
C GLN A 141 4.93 -8.46 13.04
N ALA A 142 3.79 -7.95 12.59
CA ALA A 142 2.99 -8.55 11.55
C ALA A 142 3.77 -8.79 10.25
N LEU A 143 4.61 -7.83 9.85
CA LEU A 143 5.46 -7.94 8.67
C LEU A 143 6.49 -9.08 8.79
N TYR A 144 7.13 -9.20 9.95
CA TYR A 144 8.14 -10.24 10.18
C TYR A 144 7.54 -11.64 10.21
N ILE A 145 6.36 -11.77 10.79
CA ILE A 145 5.63 -13.05 10.83
C ILE A 145 5.21 -13.46 9.42
N LEU A 146 4.74 -12.53 8.63
CA LEU A 146 4.32 -12.76 7.25
C LEU A 146 5.50 -13.13 6.34
N LEU A 147 6.66 -12.52 6.52
CA LEU A 147 7.89 -12.91 5.85
C LEU A 147 8.39 -14.28 6.32
N GLY A 148 8.24 -14.58 7.61
CA GLY A 148 8.58 -15.88 8.18
C GLY A 148 7.72 -17.01 7.62
N SER A 149 6.43 -16.79 7.43
CA SER A 149 5.52 -17.80 6.85
C SER A 149 5.82 -18.08 5.38
N CYS A 150 6.19 -17.07 4.60
CA CYS A 150 6.65 -17.25 3.23
C CYS A 150 7.87 -18.21 3.16
N TRP A 151 8.74 -18.16 4.16
CA TRP A 151 9.91 -19.05 4.26
C TRP A 151 9.53 -20.47 4.68
N ILE A 152 8.62 -20.63 5.64
CA ILE A 152 8.16 -21.91 6.15
C ILE A 152 7.30 -22.63 5.10
N GLY A 153 6.45 -21.94 4.36
CA GLY A 153 5.65 -22.50 3.28
C GLY A 153 6.44 -22.99 2.08
N CYS A 154 7.71 -22.58 1.95
CA CYS A 154 8.62 -23.07 0.90
C CYS A 154 9.37 -24.35 1.31
N VAL A 155 9.34 -24.73 2.60
CA VAL A 155 10.07 -25.89 3.17
C VAL A 155 9.15 -27.10 3.43
N LEU A 156 7.84 -26.90 3.42
CA LEU A 156 6.81 -27.94 3.54
C LEU A 156 6.17 -28.24 2.17
#